data_ac86644439f064b9f413ab30296ff2ca
#
_entry.id   ac86644439f064b9f413ab30296ff2ca
#
_cell.length_a   1.000
_cell.length_b   1.000
_cell.length_c   1.000
_cell.angle_alpha   90.00
_cell.angle_beta   90.00
_cell.angle_gamma   90.00
#
_symmetry.space_group_name_H-M   'P 1'
#
loop_
_entity.id
_entity.type
_entity.pdbx_description
1 polymer ?
#
loop_
_entity_poly.entity_id
_entity_poly.type
_entity_poly.pdbx_seq_one_letter_code
_entity_poly.pdbx_strand_id
1 'polypeptide(L)'
;MIKVTVIIPVYNVEAYLPACLDSVLGQTLQDLECICIDDASPDRCGEILDDYAAKDERVRVLHLPENHMQGYGRNRGLELARGEYVYFLDSDDMITPDALEELYLLAKRDALDGIYFDSQTIVESEDLAHYAASYLDVRRGDYPDEVMAGMDLLDRFVRNREWIVFVQRQFWRRAYLLENGIFSPEQTEHEDELFSFEAITLAKRVKYVREEYFIHRYRRNSVMTRPPMPKDFHGYFRIFTRMIEFVSEHRLSGPGVQANIIHIYESAIRFLDLFEKRGEQNLVFLPEEERAYRLFRAILDCQKHLKERDAELWGPLAQYKQLWIYGAGRIGRHLFSRLHDSGLNVAGFFVTSREGNPERIFDLPVRAIDTVDSLSDGSAIIVAMAAILQDAPAGILRQKGFPFFQLINDSLNGPYEP
;
A
#
# COMPACT_ATOMS: atom_id res chain seq x y z
N MET A 1 29.53 15.06 18.59
CA MET A 1 28.20 14.42 18.82
C MET A 1 27.76 13.80 17.51
N ILE A 2 27.39 12.53 17.52
CA ILE A 2 26.97 11.84 16.30
C ILE A 2 25.65 12.42 15.81
N LYS A 3 25.63 12.92 14.57
CA LYS A 3 24.47 13.54 13.95
C LYS A 3 23.56 12.49 13.31
N VAL A 4 24.17 11.54 12.56
CA VAL A 4 23.43 10.50 11.85
C VAL A 4 24.00 9.13 12.16
N THR A 5 23.14 8.15 12.40
CA THR A 5 23.47 6.72 12.36
C THR A 5 22.93 6.13 11.08
N VAL A 6 23.82 5.54 10.27
CA VAL A 6 23.41 4.68 9.15
C VAL A 6 23.36 3.24 9.64
N ILE A 7 22.24 2.56 9.42
CA ILE A 7 22.00 1.18 9.84
C ILE A 7 21.93 0.30 8.58
N ILE A 8 22.83 -0.70 8.51
CA ILE A 8 22.99 -1.56 7.34
C ILE A 8 22.80 -3.03 7.75
N PRO A 9 21.63 -3.64 7.49
CA PRO A 9 21.50 -5.10 7.57
C PRO A 9 22.30 -5.75 6.43
N VAL A 10 23.10 -6.78 6.74
CA VAL A 10 23.98 -7.44 5.78
C VAL A 10 23.71 -8.93 5.74
N TYR A 11 23.44 -9.48 4.56
CA TYR A 11 23.31 -10.92 4.35
C TYR A 11 23.60 -11.30 2.90
N ASN A 12 24.67 -12.07 2.68
CA ASN A 12 25.01 -12.70 1.39
C ASN A 12 25.10 -11.72 0.20
N VAL A 13 25.92 -10.66 0.37
CA VAL A 13 26.08 -9.54 -0.59
C VAL A 13 27.55 -9.12 -0.77
N GLU A 14 28.52 -10.01 -0.62
CA GLU A 14 29.96 -9.69 -0.65
C GLU A 14 30.39 -8.87 -1.87
N ALA A 15 29.74 -9.07 -3.02
CA ALA A 15 30.03 -8.35 -4.25
C ALA A 15 29.64 -6.86 -4.23
N TYR A 16 28.68 -6.48 -3.40
CA TYR A 16 28.06 -5.15 -3.36
C TYR A 16 28.45 -4.35 -2.11
N LEU A 17 28.70 -5.04 -1.02
CA LEU A 17 28.94 -4.47 0.30
C LEU A 17 30.06 -3.40 0.32
N PRO A 18 31.21 -3.56 -0.38
CA PRO A 18 32.24 -2.51 -0.42
C PRO A 18 31.70 -1.19 -0.99
N ALA A 19 30.94 -1.22 -2.10
CA ALA A 19 30.40 -0.01 -2.71
C ALA A 19 29.38 0.69 -1.81
N CYS A 20 28.56 -0.09 -1.08
CA CYS A 20 27.64 0.42 -0.08
C CYS A 20 28.40 1.17 1.04
N LEU A 21 29.38 0.51 1.66
CA LEU A 21 30.19 1.09 2.75
C LEU A 21 30.96 2.33 2.29
N ASP A 22 31.58 2.28 1.11
CA ASP A 22 32.33 3.41 0.54
C ASP A 22 31.40 4.63 0.32
N SER A 23 30.14 4.42 -0.09
CA SER A 23 29.17 5.49 -0.26
C SER A 23 28.80 6.18 1.06
N VAL A 24 28.77 5.43 2.17
CA VAL A 24 28.50 5.93 3.51
C VAL A 24 29.71 6.63 4.11
N LEU A 25 30.89 6.03 4.02
CA LEU A 25 32.12 6.57 4.58
C LEU A 25 32.64 7.78 3.79
N GLY A 26 32.29 7.87 2.52
CA GLY A 26 32.57 9.00 1.62
C GLY A 26 31.63 10.20 1.76
N GLN A 27 30.70 10.19 2.71
CA GLN A 27 29.75 11.29 2.90
C GLN A 27 30.47 12.59 3.30
N THR A 28 29.92 13.75 2.85
CA THR A 28 30.41 15.08 3.28
C THR A 28 30.19 15.29 4.79
N LEU A 29 29.15 14.74 5.36
CA LEU A 29 28.89 14.70 6.79
C LEU A 29 29.87 13.76 7.49
N GLN A 30 30.79 14.28 8.31
CA GLN A 30 31.77 13.47 9.02
C GLN A 30 31.27 12.97 10.41
N ASP A 31 30.35 13.70 11.03
CA ASP A 31 29.77 13.35 12.35
C ASP A 31 28.74 12.23 12.22
N LEU A 32 29.09 11.10 11.62
CA LEU A 32 28.23 9.93 11.46
C LEU A 32 28.82 8.68 12.13
N GLU A 33 27.98 7.68 12.38
CA GLU A 33 28.37 6.30 12.62
C GLU A 33 27.65 5.38 11.64
N CYS A 34 28.30 4.28 11.26
CA CYS A 34 27.76 3.23 10.43
C CYS A 34 27.66 1.95 11.25
N ILE A 35 26.45 1.45 11.51
CA ILE A 35 26.20 0.22 12.25
C ILE A 35 25.79 -0.87 11.27
N CYS A 36 26.68 -1.84 11.07
CA CYS A 36 26.46 -2.99 10.21
C CYS A 36 26.04 -4.20 11.05
N ILE A 37 24.92 -4.81 10.68
CA ILE A 37 24.41 -6.02 11.34
C ILE A 37 24.59 -7.17 10.35
N ASP A 38 25.63 -7.98 10.56
CA ASP A 38 25.86 -9.20 9.79
C ASP A 38 24.93 -10.30 10.29
N ASP A 39 23.93 -10.62 9.50
CA ASP A 39 22.85 -11.55 9.81
C ASP A 39 23.27 -13.00 9.50
N ALA A 40 24.43 -13.42 10.02
CA ALA A 40 25.06 -14.71 9.78
C ALA A 40 25.31 -14.97 8.27
N SER A 41 25.94 -14.04 7.58
CA SER A 41 26.23 -14.15 6.15
C SER A 41 27.08 -15.39 5.85
N PRO A 42 26.69 -16.22 4.85
CA PRO A 42 27.44 -17.44 4.49
C PRO A 42 28.67 -17.17 3.58
N ASP A 43 28.77 -15.93 3.07
CA ASP A 43 29.85 -15.45 2.20
C ASP A 43 30.89 -14.63 2.99
N ARG A 44 31.73 -13.86 2.30
CA ARG A 44 32.81 -13.08 2.94
C ARG A 44 32.34 -11.73 3.52
N CYS A 45 31.05 -11.48 3.66
CA CYS A 45 30.56 -10.23 4.24
C CYS A 45 31.12 -9.94 5.62
N GLY A 46 31.19 -10.95 6.52
CA GLY A 46 31.76 -10.78 7.85
C GLY A 46 33.23 -10.32 7.83
N GLU A 47 34.08 -10.94 6.99
CA GLU A 47 35.47 -10.54 6.82
C GLU A 47 35.59 -9.10 6.28
N ILE A 48 34.76 -8.74 5.29
CA ILE A 48 34.73 -7.39 4.71
C ILE A 48 34.38 -6.37 5.78
N LEU A 49 33.35 -6.62 6.58
CA LEU A 49 32.93 -5.74 7.66
C LEU A 49 34.01 -5.52 8.70
N ASP A 50 34.70 -6.58 9.13
CA ASP A 50 35.82 -6.50 10.07
C ASP A 50 36.95 -5.66 9.52
N ASP A 51 37.27 -5.83 8.24
CA ASP A 51 38.30 -5.06 7.54
C ASP A 51 37.98 -3.55 7.48
N TYR A 52 36.68 -3.19 7.28
CA TYR A 52 36.23 -1.80 7.30
C TYR A 52 36.28 -1.22 8.72
N ALA A 53 35.79 -1.97 9.71
CA ALA A 53 35.82 -1.55 11.11
C ALA A 53 37.25 -1.34 11.65
N ALA A 54 38.22 -2.13 11.18
CA ALA A 54 39.61 -1.95 11.54
C ALA A 54 40.27 -0.69 10.94
N LYS A 55 39.70 -0.17 9.83
CA LYS A 55 40.24 1.00 9.10
C LYS A 55 39.54 2.31 9.45
N ASP A 56 38.28 2.25 9.87
CA ASP A 56 37.43 3.44 10.13
C ASP A 56 36.63 3.26 11.42
N GLU A 57 36.94 4.07 12.44
CA GLU A 57 36.26 4.03 13.76
C GLU A 57 34.76 4.35 13.74
N ARG A 58 34.27 4.92 12.65
CA ARG A 58 32.84 5.18 12.45
C ARG A 58 32.06 3.90 12.19
N VAL A 59 32.71 2.83 11.73
CA VAL A 59 32.10 1.52 11.44
C VAL A 59 32.05 0.67 12.71
N ARG A 60 30.85 0.20 13.02
CA ARG A 60 30.59 -0.73 14.13
C ARG A 60 29.89 -1.96 13.58
N VAL A 61 30.36 -3.13 13.91
CA VAL A 61 29.80 -4.40 13.42
C VAL A 61 29.20 -5.21 14.56
N LEU A 62 28.04 -5.78 14.30
CA LEU A 62 27.42 -6.81 15.13
C LEU A 62 27.21 -8.06 14.28
N HIS A 63 27.93 -9.14 14.58
CA HIS A 63 27.70 -10.45 13.97
C HIS A 63 26.66 -11.23 14.74
N LEU A 64 25.60 -11.65 14.06
CA LEU A 64 24.56 -12.50 14.65
C LEU A 64 24.93 -13.97 14.47
N PRO A 65 24.56 -14.84 15.40
CA PRO A 65 24.89 -16.27 15.34
C PRO A 65 24.04 -17.04 14.31
N GLU A 66 22.88 -16.52 13.93
CA GLU A 66 21.93 -17.09 12.98
C GLU A 66 21.17 -16.00 12.24
N ASN A 67 20.57 -16.35 11.09
CA ASN A 67 19.81 -15.39 10.28
C ASN A 67 18.44 -15.11 10.87
N HIS A 68 18.15 -13.83 11.10
CA HIS A 68 16.90 -13.29 11.68
C HIS A 68 16.12 -12.39 10.72
N MET A 69 16.57 -12.26 9.48
CA MET A 69 16.01 -11.36 8.45
C MET A 69 16.24 -9.85 8.74
N GLN A 70 16.06 -9.06 7.71
CA GLN A 70 16.46 -7.64 7.72
C GLN A 70 15.72 -6.78 8.76
N GLY A 71 14.45 -7.07 9.08
CA GLY A 71 13.68 -6.34 10.11
C GLY A 71 14.34 -6.40 11.48
N TYR A 72 14.82 -7.59 11.89
CA TYR A 72 15.58 -7.77 13.14
C TYR A 72 16.89 -6.97 13.10
N GLY A 73 17.63 -7.05 12.00
CA GLY A 73 18.87 -6.30 11.85
C GLY A 73 18.66 -4.79 11.98
N ARG A 74 17.63 -4.23 11.35
CA ARG A 74 17.29 -2.80 11.50
C ARG A 74 16.96 -2.44 12.94
N ASN A 75 16.21 -3.27 13.66
CA ASN A 75 15.88 -3.04 15.06
C ASN A 75 17.12 -3.04 15.96
N ARG A 76 18.01 -4.04 15.81
CA ARG A 76 19.27 -4.08 16.57
C ARG A 76 20.13 -2.87 16.27
N GLY A 77 20.21 -2.45 15.02
CA GLY A 77 20.90 -1.22 14.63
C GLY A 77 20.28 0.02 15.27
N LEU A 78 18.95 0.15 15.29
CA LEU A 78 18.23 1.28 15.90
C LEU A 78 18.46 1.37 17.43
N GLU A 79 18.47 0.23 18.12
CA GLU A 79 18.75 0.17 19.55
C GLU A 79 20.18 0.58 19.90
N LEU A 80 21.14 0.24 19.04
CA LEU A 80 22.56 0.58 19.21
C LEU A 80 22.91 1.99 18.71
N ALA A 81 22.00 2.63 17.96
CA ALA A 81 22.20 3.94 17.36
C ALA A 81 22.37 5.04 18.40
N ARG A 82 23.31 5.98 18.13
CA ARG A 82 23.61 7.15 18.96
C ARG A 82 23.36 8.47 18.24
N GLY A 83 23.15 8.41 16.92
CA GLY A 83 22.84 9.56 16.09
C GLY A 83 21.53 10.25 16.49
N GLU A 84 21.45 11.54 16.25
CA GLU A 84 20.22 12.29 16.44
C GLU A 84 19.15 11.84 15.42
N TYR A 85 19.59 11.54 14.20
CA TYR A 85 18.77 10.96 13.14
C TYR A 85 19.29 9.58 12.75
N VAL A 86 18.45 8.77 12.13
CA VAL A 86 18.77 7.45 11.60
C VAL A 86 18.42 7.35 10.13
N TYR A 87 19.23 6.61 9.41
CA TYR A 87 19.02 6.25 8.02
C TYR A 87 19.21 4.74 7.85
N PHE A 88 18.25 4.08 7.23
CA PHE A 88 18.33 2.66 6.90
C PHE A 88 18.79 2.51 5.46
N LEU A 89 19.85 1.72 5.24
CA LEU A 89 20.42 1.46 3.91
C LEU A 89 20.57 -0.04 3.71
N ASP A 90 20.09 -0.57 2.60
CA ASP A 90 20.33 -1.97 2.26
C ASP A 90 21.75 -2.14 1.71
N SER A 91 22.37 -3.28 2.04
CA SER A 91 23.81 -3.53 1.84
C SER A 91 24.24 -3.73 0.38
N ASP A 92 23.31 -3.75 -0.56
CA ASP A 92 23.54 -3.80 -2.01
C ASP A 92 23.28 -2.46 -2.72
N ASP A 93 22.87 -1.43 -1.97
CA ASP A 93 22.53 -0.08 -2.44
C ASP A 93 23.58 0.96 -2.03
N MET A 94 23.39 2.21 -2.44
CA MET A 94 24.29 3.33 -2.18
C MET A 94 23.53 4.62 -1.92
N ILE A 95 24.25 5.67 -1.49
CA ILE A 95 23.72 7.03 -1.36
C ILE A 95 24.65 8.03 -2.05
N THR A 96 24.08 9.19 -2.47
CA THR A 96 24.88 10.29 -3.05
C THR A 96 25.79 10.90 -1.99
N PRO A 97 26.94 11.51 -2.37
CA PRO A 97 27.97 11.95 -1.42
C PRO A 97 27.53 13.01 -0.40
N ASP A 98 26.51 13.78 -0.69
CA ASP A 98 25.98 14.91 0.10
C ASP A 98 24.67 14.60 0.86
N ALA A 99 24.11 13.41 0.63
CA ALA A 99 22.80 13.02 1.12
C ALA A 99 22.62 13.25 2.62
N LEU A 100 23.51 12.71 3.45
CA LEU A 100 23.33 12.78 4.91
C LEU A 100 23.51 14.18 5.47
N GLU A 101 24.37 15.02 4.85
CA GLU A 101 24.54 16.40 5.29
C GLU A 101 23.32 17.24 4.96
N GLU A 102 22.82 17.16 3.74
CA GLU A 102 21.65 17.92 3.31
C GLU A 102 20.39 17.51 4.07
N LEU A 103 20.15 16.20 4.22
CA LEU A 103 19.03 15.67 5.00
C LEU A 103 19.09 16.11 6.46
N TYR A 104 20.30 16.06 7.09
CA TYR A 104 20.48 16.49 8.47
C TYR A 104 20.22 17.99 8.63
N LEU A 105 20.81 18.83 7.77
CA LEU A 105 20.62 20.28 7.83
C LEU A 105 19.15 20.67 7.65
N LEU A 106 18.46 20.04 6.69
CA LEU A 106 17.04 20.25 6.46
C LEU A 106 16.21 19.82 7.68
N ALA A 107 16.45 18.61 8.20
CA ALA A 107 15.75 18.07 9.35
C ALA A 107 15.90 18.97 10.60
N LYS A 108 17.09 19.52 10.82
CA LYS A 108 17.38 20.43 11.93
C LYS A 108 16.73 21.79 11.73
N ARG A 109 16.84 22.38 10.52
CA ARG A 109 16.25 23.67 10.20
C ARG A 109 14.75 23.68 10.47
N ASP A 110 14.06 22.63 10.00
CA ASP A 110 12.60 22.56 10.02
C ASP A 110 12.07 21.73 11.22
N ALA A 111 12.95 21.26 12.14
CA ALA A 111 12.63 20.43 13.30
C ALA A 111 11.74 19.23 12.94
N LEU A 112 12.17 18.44 11.97
CA LEU A 112 11.38 17.35 11.39
C LEU A 112 11.47 16.05 12.20
N ASP A 113 10.37 15.30 12.22
CA ASP A 113 10.34 13.91 12.66
C ASP A 113 10.87 13.00 11.55
N GLY A 114 10.54 13.29 10.28
CA GLY A 114 11.00 12.53 9.13
C GLY A 114 11.05 13.31 7.83
N ILE A 115 11.86 12.82 6.88
CA ILE A 115 11.96 13.33 5.51
C ILE A 115 11.76 12.17 4.54
N TYR A 116 11.00 12.42 3.48
CA TYR A 116 10.85 11.54 2.32
C TYR A 116 11.57 12.15 1.11
N PHE A 117 12.23 11.32 0.33
CA PHE A 117 12.98 11.76 -0.85
C PHE A 117 12.93 10.73 -1.97
N ASP A 118 13.50 11.05 -3.13
CA ASP A 118 13.49 10.18 -4.30
C ASP A 118 14.79 9.37 -4.45
N SER A 119 14.84 8.54 -5.48
CA SER A 119 15.94 7.63 -5.75
C SER A 119 16.34 7.64 -7.22
N GLN A 120 17.61 7.38 -7.44
CA GLN A 120 18.16 6.95 -8.73
C GLN A 120 18.14 5.43 -8.79
N THR A 121 18.25 4.87 -9.99
CA THR A 121 18.31 3.42 -10.16
C THR A 121 19.49 3.03 -11.05
N ILE A 122 20.18 1.98 -10.61
CA ILE A 122 21.19 1.28 -11.40
C ILE A 122 20.67 -0.12 -11.71
N VAL A 123 20.69 -0.48 -13.00
CA VAL A 123 20.29 -1.80 -13.48
C VAL A 123 21.53 -2.56 -13.93
N GLU A 124 21.81 -3.72 -13.34
CA GLU A 124 23.03 -4.50 -13.65
C GLU A 124 23.04 -5.13 -15.03
N SER A 125 21.86 -5.42 -15.59
CA SER A 125 21.73 -6.07 -16.90
C SER A 125 20.47 -5.65 -17.63
N GLU A 126 20.51 -5.61 -18.97
CA GLU A 126 19.39 -5.17 -19.81
C GLU A 126 18.11 -6.00 -19.59
N ASP A 127 18.21 -7.27 -19.25
CA ASP A 127 17.07 -8.14 -18.99
C ASP A 127 16.32 -7.76 -17.69
N LEU A 128 16.94 -7.03 -16.77
CA LEU A 128 16.31 -6.48 -15.58
C LEU A 128 15.66 -5.11 -15.82
N ALA A 129 15.90 -4.47 -16.96
CA ALA A 129 15.39 -3.13 -17.24
C ALA A 129 13.85 -3.05 -17.23
N HIS A 130 13.15 -4.13 -17.61
CA HIS A 130 11.70 -4.16 -17.57
C HIS A 130 11.12 -4.23 -16.13
N TYR A 131 11.82 -4.88 -15.20
CA TYR A 131 11.46 -4.84 -13.77
C TYR A 131 11.67 -3.42 -13.24
N ALA A 132 12.79 -2.83 -13.60
CA ALA A 132 13.11 -1.46 -13.26
C ALA A 132 12.03 -0.49 -13.75
N ALA A 133 11.61 -0.55 -15.00
CA ALA A 133 10.62 0.33 -15.59
C ALA A 133 9.24 0.30 -14.90
N SER A 134 8.85 -0.83 -14.30
CA SER A 134 7.57 -0.95 -13.59
C SER A 134 7.56 -0.32 -12.18
N TYR A 135 8.75 -0.14 -11.56
CA TYR A 135 8.91 0.39 -10.20
C TYR A 135 9.69 1.70 -10.14
N LEU A 136 10.40 2.09 -11.21
CA LEU A 136 11.42 3.14 -11.21
C LEU A 136 10.88 4.54 -11.49
N ASP A 137 9.81 4.65 -12.23
CA ASP A 137 9.32 5.94 -12.70
C ASP A 137 8.27 6.58 -11.76
N VAL A 138 8.22 6.16 -10.50
CA VAL A 138 7.45 6.91 -9.52
C VAL A 138 8.31 8.10 -9.06
N ARG A 139 8.55 9.02 -9.99
CA ARG A 139 8.91 10.39 -9.63
C ARG A 139 7.67 11.02 -9.04
N ARG A 140 7.77 11.35 -7.76
CA ARG A 140 6.72 12.11 -7.10
C ARG A 140 6.58 13.48 -7.77
N GLY A 141 5.34 13.96 -7.83
CA GLY A 141 5.03 15.27 -8.41
C GLY A 141 5.63 16.44 -7.64
N ASP A 142 5.27 17.65 -8.04
CA ASP A 142 5.68 18.86 -7.33
C ASP A 142 4.87 18.98 -6.03
N TYR A 143 5.57 18.93 -4.92
CA TYR A 143 5.03 19.20 -3.60
C TYR A 143 5.52 20.56 -3.12
N PRO A 144 4.71 21.31 -2.40
CA PRO A 144 5.19 22.56 -1.80
C PRO A 144 6.31 22.28 -0.80
N ASP A 145 7.27 23.18 -0.72
CA ASP A 145 8.36 23.14 0.27
C ASP A 145 7.82 23.53 1.65
N GLU A 146 6.94 22.68 2.21
CA GLU A 146 6.27 22.91 3.48
C GLU A 146 6.40 21.72 4.43
N VAL A 147 6.36 22.01 5.73
CA VAL A 147 6.26 20.99 6.78
C VAL A 147 4.79 20.66 6.99
N MET A 148 4.46 19.38 6.98
CA MET A 148 3.08 18.91 7.16
C MET A 148 3.00 17.76 8.17
N ALA A 149 1.79 17.41 8.61
CA ALA A 149 1.58 16.18 9.35
C ALA A 149 1.77 14.97 8.43
N GLY A 150 2.25 13.86 8.98
CA GLY A 150 2.50 12.67 8.19
C GLY A 150 1.24 12.09 7.56
N MET A 151 0.09 12.17 8.24
CA MET A 151 -1.21 11.78 7.67
C MET A 151 -1.58 12.59 6.42
N ASP A 152 -1.31 13.90 6.42
CA ASP A 152 -1.60 14.76 5.27
C ASP A 152 -0.67 14.41 4.08
N LEU A 153 0.59 14.09 4.37
CA LEU A 153 1.55 13.65 3.36
C LEU A 153 1.18 12.28 2.80
N LEU A 154 0.79 11.32 3.65
CA LEU A 154 0.31 10.00 3.24
C LEU A 154 -0.91 10.10 2.33
N ASP A 155 -1.90 10.91 2.70
CA ASP A 155 -3.10 11.13 1.89
C ASP A 155 -2.78 11.73 0.52
N ARG A 156 -1.77 12.62 0.44
CA ARG A 156 -1.28 13.18 -0.84
C ARG A 156 -0.60 12.11 -1.68
N PHE A 157 0.34 11.36 -1.10
CA PHE A 157 1.04 10.27 -1.80
C PHE A 157 0.06 9.23 -2.35
N VAL A 158 -0.91 8.81 -1.55
CA VAL A 158 -1.92 7.83 -1.98
C VAL A 158 -2.82 8.40 -3.09
N ARG A 159 -3.30 9.63 -2.95
CA ARG A 159 -4.13 10.30 -3.97
C ARG A 159 -3.42 10.39 -5.31
N ASN A 160 -2.13 10.68 -5.28
CA ASN A 160 -1.31 10.81 -6.48
C ASN A 160 -0.75 9.48 -7.00
N ARG A 161 -0.97 8.35 -6.27
CA ARG A 161 -0.37 7.03 -6.54
C ARG A 161 1.16 7.02 -6.44
N GLU A 162 1.70 7.75 -5.47
CA GLU A 162 3.13 7.99 -5.25
C GLU A 162 3.62 7.45 -3.89
N TRP A 163 2.76 6.73 -3.16
CA TRP A 163 3.14 6.07 -1.93
C TRP A 163 4.11 4.92 -2.19
N ILE A 164 5.29 5.00 -1.60
CA ILE A 164 6.35 3.99 -1.70
C ILE A 164 6.88 3.74 -0.29
N VAL A 165 6.94 2.48 0.09
CA VAL A 165 7.30 2.03 1.45
C VAL A 165 8.79 1.82 1.68
N PHE A 166 9.66 2.04 0.69
CA PHE A 166 11.10 1.83 0.83
C PHE A 166 11.67 2.67 1.96
N VAL A 167 12.14 2.00 3.02
CA VAL A 167 12.75 2.66 4.18
C VAL A 167 14.01 3.45 3.80
N GLN A 168 14.68 3.07 2.70
CA GLN A 168 15.85 3.73 2.13
C GLN A 168 15.54 5.10 1.49
N ARG A 169 14.26 5.42 1.30
CA ARG A 169 13.79 6.72 0.82
C ARG A 169 13.22 7.60 1.94
N GLN A 170 13.64 7.29 3.18
CA GLN A 170 13.15 7.90 4.41
C GLN A 170 14.33 8.21 5.35
N PHE A 171 14.24 9.33 6.05
CA PHE A 171 15.23 9.77 7.04
C PHE A 171 14.48 10.19 8.30
N TRP A 172 14.82 9.62 9.48
CA TRP A 172 13.99 9.74 10.67
C TRP A 172 14.75 10.27 11.88
N ARG A 173 14.10 11.10 12.69
CA ARG A 173 14.60 11.46 14.02
C ARG A 173 14.54 10.23 14.93
N ARG A 174 15.70 9.78 15.41
CA ARG A 174 15.82 8.55 16.21
C ARG A 174 14.90 8.56 17.44
N ALA A 175 14.86 9.67 18.18
CA ALA A 175 14.01 9.80 19.36
C ALA A 175 12.53 9.62 19.01
N TYR A 176 12.08 10.13 17.86
CA TYR A 176 10.70 9.97 17.38
C TYR A 176 10.33 8.49 17.19
N LEU A 177 11.19 7.69 16.54
CA LEU A 177 10.93 6.26 16.36
C LEU A 177 10.84 5.52 17.70
N LEU A 178 11.81 5.77 18.59
CA LEU A 178 11.87 5.09 19.89
C LEU A 178 10.72 5.50 20.82
N GLU A 179 10.36 6.77 20.88
CA GLU A 179 9.28 7.30 21.72
C GLU A 179 7.90 6.77 21.32
N ASN A 180 7.71 6.45 20.02
CA ASN A 180 6.46 5.89 19.51
C ASN A 180 6.50 4.37 19.36
N GLY A 181 7.59 3.70 19.72
CA GLY A 181 7.73 2.25 19.62
C GLY A 181 7.73 1.72 18.18
N ILE A 182 8.19 2.54 17.21
CA ILE A 182 8.20 2.19 15.80
C ILE A 182 9.43 1.35 15.50
N PHE A 183 9.19 0.07 15.25
CA PHE A 183 10.20 -0.93 14.92
C PHE A 183 9.77 -1.74 13.70
N SER A 184 10.74 -2.26 12.96
CA SER A 184 10.43 -3.17 11.85
C SER A 184 9.86 -4.49 12.37
N PRO A 185 8.79 -5.04 11.80
CA PRO A 185 8.34 -6.39 12.09
C PRO A 185 9.48 -7.41 11.91
N GLU A 186 9.72 -8.23 12.92
CA GLU A 186 10.78 -9.23 12.89
C GLU A 186 10.29 -10.54 12.26
N GLN A 187 11.23 -11.32 11.67
CA GLN A 187 10.96 -12.63 11.07
C GLN A 187 9.81 -12.62 10.06
N THR A 188 9.71 -11.54 9.30
CA THR A 188 8.66 -11.37 8.30
C THR A 188 9.21 -10.72 7.03
N GLU A 189 8.70 -11.13 5.88
CA GLU A 189 8.93 -10.42 4.61
C GLU A 189 8.00 -9.19 4.55
N HIS A 190 8.39 -8.20 3.76
CA HIS A 190 7.62 -6.95 3.56
C HIS A 190 7.43 -6.11 4.85
N GLU A 191 8.40 -6.20 5.75
CA GLU A 191 8.40 -5.46 7.04
C GLU A 191 8.42 -3.94 6.86
N ASP A 192 8.91 -3.46 5.73
CA ASP A 192 8.94 -2.06 5.31
C ASP A 192 7.52 -1.47 5.12
N GLU A 193 6.55 -2.28 4.73
CA GLU A 193 5.13 -1.86 4.60
C GLU A 193 4.58 -1.35 5.93
N LEU A 194 4.75 -2.11 7.02
CA LEU A 194 4.24 -1.70 8.33
C LEU A 194 5.08 -0.59 8.94
N PHE A 195 6.41 -0.73 8.91
CA PHE A 195 7.32 0.28 9.44
C PHE A 195 7.04 1.65 8.84
N SER A 196 6.96 1.75 7.52
CA SER A 196 6.72 3.01 6.81
C SER A 196 5.35 3.58 7.10
N PHE A 197 4.33 2.73 7.21
CA PHE A 197 2.98 3.13 7.56
C PHE A 197 2.89 3.68 9.00
N GLU A 198 3.47 2.99 9.99
CA GLU A 198 3.50 3.45 11.38
C GLU A 198 4.28 4.75 11.50
N ALA A 199 5.46 4.82 10.85
CA ALA A 199 6.31 5.98 10.90
C ALA A 199 5.66 7.25 10.32
N ILE A 200 4.95 7.16 9.20
CA ILE A 200 4.31 8.33 8.61
C ILE A 200 3.05 8.74 9.36
N THR A 201 2.23 7.77 9.81
CA THR A 201 0.90 8.08 10.37
C THR A 201 0.97 8.77 11.73
N LEU A 202 1.99 8.50 12.54
CA LEU A 202 2.18 9.13 13.86
C LEU A 202 2.99 10.44 13.79
N ALA A 203 3.69 10.71 12.68
CA ALA A 203 4.56 11.86 12.55
C ALA A 203 3.77 13.18 12.48
N LYS A 204 4.25 14.18 13.21
CA LYS A 204 3.64 15.50 13.24
C LYS A 204 4.31 16.48 12.29
N ARG A 205 5.56 16.23 11.97
CA ARG A 205 6.40 17.16 11.21
C ARG A 205 7.23 16.38 10.20
N VAL A 206 6.69 16.21 9.00
CA VAL A 206 7.38 15.55 7.89
C VAL A 206 7.50 16.49 6.69
N LYS A 207 8.43 16.17 5.82
CA LYS A 207 8.63 16.88 4.57
C LYS A 207 9.00 15.90 3.47
N TYR A 208 8.58 16.18 2.26
CA TYR A 208 9.10 15.54 1.07
C TYR A 208 10.02 16.51 0.32
N VAL A 209 11.15 15.99 -0.14
CA VAL A 209 12.09 16.69 -1.02
C VAL A 209 12.33 15.88 -2.28
N ARG A 210 12.40 16.57 -3.42
CA ARG A 210 12.51 15.93 -4.75
C ARG A 210 13.96 15.62 -5.12
N GLU A 211 14.81 15.35 -4.13
CA GLU A 211 16.21 15.02 -4.36
C GLU A 211 16.39 13.50 -4.41
N GLU A 212 17.24 13.03 -5.31
CA GLU A 212 17.49 11.61 -5.55
C GLU A 212 18.72 11.13 -4.76
N TYR A 213 18.62 11.15 -3.42
CA TYR A 213 19.76 10.80 -2.54
C TYR A 213 20.05 9.31 -2.48
N PHE A 214 19.05 8.45 -2.67
CA PHE A 214 19.18 7.01 -2.65
C PHE A 214 19.49 6.46 -4.04
N ILE A 215 20.41 5.50 -4.13
CA ILE A 215 20.84 4.84 -5.38
C ILE A 215 20.51 3.36 -5.25
N HIS A 216 19.36 2.96 -5.78
CA HIS A 216 18.85 1.60 -5.75
C HIS A 216 19.47 0.74 -6.85
N ARG A 217 19.95 -0.45 -6.48
CA ARG A 217 20.54 -1.42 -7.40
C ARG A 217 19.58 -2.55 -7.74
N TYR A 218 19.16 -2.64 -9.00
CA TYR A 218 18.45 -3.82 -9.48
C TYR A 218 19.45 -4.90 -9.90
N ARG A 219 19.47 -5.99 -9.15
CA ARG A 219 20.31 -7.16 -9.38
C ARG A 219 19.51 -8.46 -9.43
N ARG A 220 20.07 -9.50 -9.99
CA ARG A 220 19.47 -10.84 -9.98
C ARG A 220 19.46 -11.42 -8.57
N ASN A 221 18.45 -12.27 -8.30
CA ASN A 221 18.26 -12.97 -7.03
C ASN A 221 18.05 -12.07 -5.80
N SER A 222 17.65 -10.80 -6.01
CA SER A 222 17.12 -9.97 -4.93
C SER A 222 15.69 -10.39 -4.56
N VAL A 223 15.19 -9.90 -3.41
CA VAL A 223 13.78 -10.12 -3.01
C VAL A 223 12.81 -9.66 -4.11
N MET A 224 13.12 -8.56 -4.79
CA MET A 224 12.31 -7.98 -5.87
C MET A 224 12.31 -8.82 -7.16
N THR A 225 13.38 -9.57 -7.43
CA THR A 225 13.56 -10.28 -8.72
C THR A 225 13.38 -11.80 -8.62
N ARG A 226 13.30 -12.36 -7.42
CA ARG A 226 13.06 -13.78 -7.19
C ARG A 226 11.61 -14.17 -7.44
N PRO A 227 11.32 -15.44 -7.77
CA PRO A 227 9.96 -15.96 -7.82
C PRO A 227 9.26 -15.84 -6.46
N PRO A 228 7.92 -15.64 -6.43
CA PRO A 228 7.13 -15.65 -5.22
C PRO A 228 7.24 -16.96 -4.42
N MET A 229 7.37 -16.83 -3.11
CA MET A 229 7.50 -17.94 -2.14
C MET A 229 6.40 -17.88 -1.08
N PRO A 230 6.02 -19.00 -0.42
CA PRO A 230 5.00 -19.02 0.64
C PRO A 230 5.21 -17.97 1.74
N LYS A 231 6.46 -17.65 2.06
CA LYS A 231 6.80 -16.62 3.04
C LYS A 231 6.31 -15.21 2.64
N ASP A 232 6.08 -14.92 1.35
CA ASP A 232 5.53 -13.64 0.91
C ASP A 232 4.06 -13.51 1.35
N PHE A 233 3.28 -14.59 1.24
CA PHE A 233 1.91 -14.61 1.79
C PHE A 233 1.93 -14.42 3.32
N HIS A 234 2.77 -15.17 4.04
CA HIS A 234 2.87 -15.05 5.49
C HIS A 234 3.27 -13.63 5.90
N GLY A 235 4.19 -13.01 5.16
CA GLY A 235 4.58 -11.62 5.36
C GLY A 235 3.38 -10.69 5.28
N TYR A 236 2.70 -10.63 4.14
CA TYR A 236 1.54 -9.76 3.96
C TYR A 236 0.39 -10.06 4.94
N PHE A 237 0.16 -11.33 5.27
CA PHE A 237 -0.86 -11.70 6.25
C PHE A 237 -0.54 -11.17 7.66
N ARG A 238 0.71 -11.30 8.11
CA ARG A 238 1.19 -10.75 9.39
C ARG A 238 1.11 -9.23 9.42
N ILE A 239 1.57 -8.58 8.35
CA ILE A 239 1.51 -7.13 8.20
C ILE A 239 0.05 -6.67 8.25
N PHE A 240 -0.86 -7.32 7.52
CA PHE A 240 -2.29 -7.03 7.55
C PHE A 240 -2.86 -7.05 8.98
N THR A 241 -2.60 -8.14 9.70
CA THR A 241 -3.11 -8.32 11.07
C THR A 241 -2.61 -7.22 12.00
N ARG A 242 -1.30 -6.95 11.99
CA ARG A 242 -0.69 -5.91 12.82
C ARG A 242 -1.13 -4.50 12.42
N MET A 243 -1.29 -4.23 11.13
CA MET A 243 -1.79 -2.95 10.65
C MET A 243 -3.21 -2.65 11.14
N ILE A 244 -4.11 -3.66 11.14
CA ILE A 244 -5.47 -3.51 11.68
C ILE A 244 -5.43 -3.24 13.18
N GLU A 245 -4.60 -3.93 13.94
CA GLU A 245 -4.41 -3.71 15.38
C GLU A 245 -3.91 -2.28 15.64
N PHE A 246 -2.85 -1.87 14.96
CA PHE A 246 -2.25 -0.53 15.08
C PHE A 246 -3.25 0.58 14.74
N VAL A 247 -3.98 0.45 13.64
CA VAL A 247 -5.02 1.42 13.22
C VAL A 247 -6.13 1.51 14.28
N SER A 248 -6.53 0.38 14.87
CA SER A 248 -7.53 0.33 15.94
C SER A 248 -7.04 1.00 17.23
N GLU A 249 -5.83 0.70 17.66
CA GLU A 249 -5.23 1.24 18.88
C GLU A 249 -5.05 2.76 18.81
N HIS A 250 -4.55 3.26 17.69
CA HIS A 250 -4.30 4.68 17.45
C HIS A 250 -5.51 5.43 16.91
N ARG A 251 -6.63 4.74 16.68
CA ARG A 251 -7.89 5.29 16.12
C ARG A 251 -7.67 6.06 14.82
N LEU A 252 -6.80 5.55 13.98
CA LEU A 252 -6.47 6.17 12.70
C LEU A 252 -7.62 6.00 11.69
N SER A 253 -7.83 7.01 10.86
CA SER A 253 -8.82 6.98 9.79
C SER A 253 -8.41 7.95 8.68
N GLY A 254 -8.91 7.72 7.48
CA GLY A 254 -8.63 8.59 6.33
C GLY A 254 -8.35 7.81 5.07
N PRO A 255 -8.28 8.48 3.91
CA PRO A 255 -8.05 7.84 2.61
C PRO A 255 -6.72 7.08 2.54
N GLY A 256 -5.65 7.64 3.08
CA GLY A 256 -4.33 7.01 3.11
C GLY A 256 -4.30 5.75 3.95
N VAL A 257 -4.95 5.75 5.11
CA VAL A 257 -5.08 4.57 5.98
C VAL A 257 -5.86 3.46 5.27
N GLN A 258 -7.02 3.80 4.70
CA GLN A 258 -7.87 2.83 3.99
C GLN A 258 -7.14 2.21 2.79
N ALA A 259 -6.46 3.03 2.00
CA ALA A 259 -5.72 2.54 0.84
C ALA A 259 -4.58 1.58 1.21
N ASN A 260 -3.86 1.84 2.30
CA ASN A 260 -2.81 0.93 2.79
C ASN A 260 -3.40 -0.40 3.26
N ILE A 261 -4.47 -0.37 4.07
CA ILE A 261 -5.15 -1.60 4.50
C ILE A 261 -5.60 -2.43 3.28
N ILE A 262 -6.22 -1.78 2.28
CA ILE A 262 -6.68 -2.45 1.06
C ILE A 262 -5.49 -3.04 0.30
N HIS A 263 -4.41 -2.28 0.12
CA HIS A 263 -3.22 -2.75 -0.58
C HIS A 263 -2.62 -4.02 0.05
N ILE A 264 -2.46 -4.03 1.37
CA ILE A 264 -1.90 -5.18 2.10
C ILE A 264 -2.86 -6.38 2.05
N TYR A 265 -4.16 -6.13 2.21
CA TYR A 265 -5.20 -7.16 2.09
C TYR A 265 -5.21 -7.81 0.70
N GLU A 266 -5.22 -7.02 -0.37
CA GLU A 266 -5.19 -7.50 -1.76
C GLU A 266 -3.89 -8.23 -2.09
N SER A 267 -2.76 -7.78 -1.54
CA SER A 267 -1.48 -8.46 -1.70
C SER A 267 -1.50 -9.83 -1.04
N ALA A 268 -2.02 -9.95 0.19
CA ALA A 268 -2.20 -11.24 0.86
C ALA A 268 -3.09 -12.19 0.05
N ILE A 269 -4.23 -11.73 -0.45
CA ILE A 269 -5.12 -12.54 -1.30
C ILE A 269 -4.41 -13.01 -2.57
N ARG A 270 -3.72 -12.11 -3.26
CA ARG A 270 -3.02 -12.43 -4.52
C ARG A 270 -2.00 -13.55 -4.33
N PHE A 271 -1.23 -13.53 -3.25
CA PHE A 271 -0.26 -14.58 -2.94
C PHE A 271 -0.95 -15.89 -2.51
N LEU A 272 -2.01 -15.81 -1.71
CA LEU A 272 -2.80 -16.97 -1.33
C LEU A 272 -3.36 -17.70 -2.57
N ASP A 273 -4.03 -16.97 -3.47
CA ASP A 273 -4.57 -17.52 -4.71
C ASP A 273 -3.49 -18.15 -5.61
N LEU A 274 -2.31 -17.52 -5.66
CA LEU A 274 -1.17 -18.05 -6.41
C LEU A 274 -0.73 -19.41 -5.89
N PHE A 275 -0.59 -19.55 -4.57
CA PHE A 275 -0.14 -20.81 -3.96
C PHE A 275 -1.21 -21.89 -3.98
N GLU A 276 -2.48 -21.56 -3.80
CA GLU A 276 -3.59 -22.50 -3.97
C GLU A 276 -3.63 -23.08 -5.40
N LYS A 277 -3.44 -22.24 -6.44
CA LYS A 277 -3.36 -22.69 -7.83
C LYS A 277 -2.16 -23.58 -8.13
N ARG A 278 -1.07 -23.46 -7.37
CA ARG A 278 0.12 -24.33 -7.45
C ARG A 278 -0.04 -25.62 -6.66
N GLY A 279 -1.14 -25.81 -5.92
CA GLY A 279 -1.35 -26.95 -5.05
C GLY A 279 -0.51 -26.94 -3.76
N GLU A 280 0.06 -25.79 -3.42
CA GLU A 280 0.85 -25.56 -2.21
C GLU A 280 -0.09 -25.28 -1.03
N GLN A 281 -0.74 -26.33 -0.50
CA GLN A 281 -1.76 -26.18 0.56
C GLN A 281 -1.20 -26.17 1.99
N ASN A 282 0.10 -26.44 2.18
CA ASN A 282 0.72 -26.55 3.50
C ASN A 282 1.30 -25.21 3.98
N LEU A 283 0.41 -24.21 4.15
CA LEU A 283 0.77 -22.99 4.86
C LEU A 283 0.83 -23.31 6.36
N VAL A 284 2.01 -23.19 6.96
CA VAL A 284 2.21 -23.44 8.39
C VAL A 284 2.11 -22.11 9.13
N PHE A 285 1.16 -22.04 10.05
CA PHE A 285 0.94 -20.86 10.90
C PHE A 285 1.42 -21.11 12.32
N LEU A 286 1.84 -20.07 13.00
CA LEU A 286 2.01 -20.11 14.45
C LEU A 286 0.62 -20.28 15.12
N PRO A 287 0.53 -20.89 16.30
CA PRO A 287 -0.77 -21.13 16.97
C PRO A 287 -1.60 -19.84 17.15
N GLU A 288 -0.97 -18.73 17.44
CA GLU A 288 -1.60 -17.40 17.57
C GLU A 288 -2.12 -16.85 16.24
N GLU A 289 -1.48 -17.18 15.13
CA GLU A 289 -1.87 -16.76 13.79
C GLU A 289 -3.03 -17.58 13.22
N GLU A 290 -3.18 -18.83 13.66
CA GLU A 290 -4.15 -19.75 13.09
C GLU A 290 -5.60 -19.26 13.26
N ARG A 291 -5.91 -18.59 14.38
CA ARG A 291 -7.23 -17.99 14.60
C ARG A 291 -7.47 -16.84 13.65
N ALA A 292 -6.50 -15.95 13.50
CA ALA A 292 -6.61 -14.81 12.59
C ALA A 292 -6.73 -15.29 11.13
N TYR A 293 -5.98 -16.32 10.75
CA TYR A 293 -6.08 -16.93 9.42
C TYR A 293 -7.46 -17.55 9.16
N ARG A 294 -8.03 -18.28 10.12
CA ARG A 294 -9.40 -18.81 9.99
C ARG A 294 -10.44 -17.72 9.78
N LEU A 295 -10.32 -16.60 10.50
CA LEU A 295 -11.20 -15.43 10.29
C LEU A 295 -10.99 -14.79 8.92
N PHE A 296 -9.75 -14.65 8.51
CA PHE A 296 -9.41 -14.11 7.18
C PHE A 296 -10.00 -15.00 6.07
N ARG A 297 -9.83 -16.33 6.16
CA ARG A 297 -10.44 -17.29 5.21
C ARG A 297 -11.97 -17.21 5.20
N ALA A 298 -12.60 -17.14 6.35
CA ALA A 298 -14.05 -17.04 6.44
C ALA A 298 -14.58 -15.74 5.75
N ILE A 299 -13.85 -14.63 5.90
CA ILE A 299 -14.19 -13.37 5.20
C ILE A 299 -14.05 -13.54 3.68
N LEU A 300 -12.97 -14.18 3.22
CA LEU A 300 -12.77 -14.44 1.78
C LEU A 300 -13.86 -15.33 1.20
N ASP A 301 -14.20 -16.42 1.91
CA ASP A 301 -15.25 -17.34 1.47
C ASP A 301 -16.62 -16.63 1.40
N CYS A 302 -16.92 -15.77 2.37
CA CYS A 302 -18.12 -14.92 2.33
C CYS A 302 -18.10 -13.96 1.12
N GLN A 303 -16.96 -13.30 0.86
CA GLN A 303 -16.84 -12.39 -0.28
C GLN A 303 -16.97 -13.12 -1.63
N LYS A 304 -16.37 -14.32 -1.75
CA LYS A 304 -16.50 -15.16 -2.93
C LYS A 304 -17.96 -15.55 -3.17
N HIS A 305 -18.63 -16.01 -2.13
CA HIS A 305 -20.06 -16.37 -2.18
C HIS A 305 -20.95 -15.17 -2.58
N LEU A 306 -20.66 -13.98 -2.04
CA LEU A 306 -21.37 -12.76 -2.42
C LEU A 306 -21.16 -12.41 -3.89
N LYS A 307 -19.94 -12.53 -4.42
CA LYS A 307 -19.63 -12.30 -5.84
C LYS A 307 -20.33 -13.32 -6.74
N GLU A 308 -20.33 -14.59 -6.37
CA GLU A 308 -21.04 -15.66 -7.11
C GLU A 308 -22.56 -15.37 -7.14
N ARG A 309 -23.14 -15.04 -5.99
CA ARG A 309 -24.57 -14.65 -5.89
C ARG A 309 -24.86 -13.40 -6.71
N ASP A 310 -23.98 -12.40 -6.68
CA ASP A 310 -24.17 -11.18 -7.48
C ASP A 310 -24.07 -11.48 -8.98
N ALA A 311 -23.15 -12.36 -9.41
CA ALA A 311 -23.05 -12.79 -10.82
C ALA A 311 -24.33 -13.50 -11.29
N GLU A 312 -24.92 -14.37 -10.47
CA GLU A 312 -26.19 -15.02 -10.75
C GLU A 312 -27.35 -14.02 -10.80
N LEU A 313 -27.43 -13.13 -9.81
CA LEU A 313 -28.48 -12.13 -9.68
C LEU A 313 -28.48 -11.13 -10.84
N TRP A 314 -27.30 -10.68 -11.24
CA TRP A 314 -27.15 -9.66 -12.29
C TRP A 314 -26.99 -10.24 -13.69
N GLY A 315 -26.85 -11.57 -13.85
CA GLY A 315 -26.74 -12.25 -15.14
C GLY A 315 -27.78 -11.78 -16.17
N PRO A 316 -29.08 -11.69 -15.81
CA PRO A 316 -30.11 -11.20 -16.71
C PRO A 316 -29.91 -9.77 -17.23
N LEU A 317 -29.13 -8.95 -16.51
CA LEU A 317 -28.85 -7.56 -16.89
C LEU A 317 -27.70 -7.43 -17.88
N ALA A 318 -26.85 -8.44 -18.04
CA ALA A 318 -25.67 -8.40 -18.92
C ALA A 318 -26.02 -8.22 -20.40
N GLN A 319 -27.25 -8.51 -20.82
CA GLN A 319 -27.73 -8.28 -22.19
C GLN A 319 -27.96 -6.80 -22.52
N TYR A 320 -28.09 -5.93 -21.51
CA TYR A 320 -28.34 -4.51 -21.70
C TYR A 320 -27.03 -3.74 -21.83
N LYS A 321 -26.99 -2.82 -22.80
CA LYS A 321 -25.82 -1.96 -23.03
C LYS A 321 -25.65 -0.88 -21.97
N GLN A 322 -26.78 -0.43 -21.42
CA GLN A 322 -26.83 0.61 -20.40
C GLN A 322 -27.91 0.31 -19.39
N LEU A 323 -27.60 0.52 -18.12
CA LEU A 323 -28.54 0.40 -17.01
C LEU A 323 -28.78 1.77 -16.38
N TRP A 324 -30.01 2.03 -16.00
CA TRP A 324 -30.39 3.19 -15.22
C TRP A 324 -30.97 2.75 -13.89
N ILE A 325 -30.67 3.46 -12.83
CA ILE A 325 -31.18 3.15 -11.49
C ILE A 325 -32.27 4.14 -11.16
N TYR A 326 -33.50 3.66 -10.94
CA TYR A 326 -34.62 4.49 -10.45
C TYR A 326 -34.58 4.52 -8.93
N GLY A 327 -34.16 5.67 -8.37
CA GLY A 327 -33.96 5.88 -6.95
C GLY A 327 -32.53 6.36 -6.65
N ALA A 328 -32.37 7.62 -6.29
CA ALA A 328 -31.10 8.28 -6.02
C ALA A 328 -30.69 8.24 -4.53
N GLY A 329 -31.50 7.59 -3.69
CA GLY A 329 -31.28 7.43 -2.26
C GLY A 329 -30.23 6.36 -1.90
N ARG A 330 -30.22 5.98 -0.62
CA ARG A 330 -29.25 5.00 -0.09
C ARG A 330 -29.27 3.66 -0.84
N ILE A 331 -30.46 3.11 -1.12
CA ILE A 331 -30.60 1.81 -1.82
C ILE A 331 -30.03 1.90 -3.24
N GLY A 332 -30.37 2.95 -4.00
CA GLY A 332 -29.87 3.13 -5.36
C GLY A 332 -28.36 3.33 -5.43
N ARG A 333 -27.78 4.05 -4.47
CA ARG A 333 -26.33 4.23 -4.40
C ARG A 333 -25.60 2.93 -4.05
N HIS A 334 -26.15 2.13 -3.14
CA HIS A 334 -25.61 0.82 -2.81
C HIS A 334 -25.70 -0.15 -4.01
N LEU A 335 -26.85 -0.15 -4.71
CA LEU A 335 -27.00 -0.93 -5.94
C LEU A 335 -25.99 -0.52 -7.01
N PHE A 336 -25.76 0.79 -7.19
CA PHE A 336 -24.75 1.27 -8.13
C PHE A 336 -23.38 0.64 -7.88
N SER A 337 -22.90 0.65 -6.63
CA SER A 337 -21.59 0.05 -6.29
C SER A 337 -21.56 -1.43 -6.68
N ARG A 338 -22.56 -2.21 -6.34
CA ARG A 338 -22.64 -3.65 -6.67
C ARG A 338 -22.65 -3.93 -8.18
N LEU A 339 -23.42 -3.15 -8.95
CA LEU A 339 -23.48 -3.30 -10.42
C LEU A 339 -22.16 -2.90 -11.07
N HIS A 340 -21.54 -1.80 -10.59
CA HIS A 340 -20.25 -1.32 -11.05
C HIS A 340 -19.14 -2.36 -10.79
N ASP A 341 -19.08 -2.91 -9.58
CA ASP A 341 -18.14 -3.96 -9.17
C ASP A 341 -18.33 -5.26 -9.97
N SER A 342 -19.54 -5.49 -10.47
CA SER A 342 -19.86 -6.61 -11.37
C SER A 342 -19.59 -6.30 -12.85
N GLY A 343 -19.00 -5.15 -13.17
CA GLY A 343 -18.64 -4.74 -14.53
C GLY A 343 -19.81 -4.30 -15.42
N LEU A 344 -20.98 -4.03 -14.83
CA LEU A 344 -22.16 -3.58 -15.55
C LEU A 344 -22.15 -2.07 -15.76
N ASN A 345 -22.54 -1.62 -16.95
CA ASN A 345 -22.52 -0.22 -17.34
C ASN A 345 -23.77 0.53 -16.83
N VAL A 346 -23.61 1.31 -15.75
CA VAL A 346 -24.66 2.19 -15.22
C VAL A 346 -24.51 3.59 -15.82
N ALA A 347 -25.56 4.04 -16.54
CA ALA A 347 -25.56 5.33 -17.23
C ALA A 347 -26.01 6.52 -16.35
N GLY A 348 -26.73 6.26 -15.25
CA GLY A 348 -27.20 7.30 -14.35
C GLY A 348 -28.38 6.88 -13.47
N PHE A 349 -28.99 7.89 -12.87
CA PHE A 349 -30.10 7.70 -11.95
C PHE A 349 -31.34 8.41 -12.46
N PHE A 350 -32.49 7.79 -12.22
CA PHE A 350 -33.80 8.42 -12.36
C PHE A 350 -34.43 8.72 -11.00
N VAL A 351 -35.17 9.80 -10.93
CA VAL A 351 -35.98 10.22 -9.77
C VAL A 351 -37.34 10.66 -10.25
N THR A 352 -38.32 10.63 -9.37
CA THR A 352 -39.69 11.12 -9.70
C THR A 352 -39.69 12.65 -9.88
N SER A 353 -38.96 13.37 -9.01
CA SER A 353 -38.78 14.82 -9.06
C SER A 353 -37.31 15.19 -8.87
N ARG A 354 -36.91 16.29 -9.50
CA ARG A 354 -35.57 16.88 -9.29
C ARG A 354 -35.46 17.61 -7.95
N GLU A 355 -36.54 18.01 -7.38
CA GLU A 355 -36.54 18.75 -6.12
C GLU A 355 -35.93 17.93 -5.00
N GLY A 356 -34.94 18.50 -4.32
CA GLY A 356 -34.18 17.82 -3.25
C GLY A 356 -33.17 16.77 -3.70
N ASN A 357 -33.00 16.53 -5.01
CA ASN A 357 -32.00 15.57 -5.53
C ASN A 357 -30.82 16.30 -6.18
N PRO A 358 -29.57 15.80 -5.99
CA PRO A 358 -28.37 16.36 -6.63
C PRO A 358 -28.44 16.20 -8.16
N GLU A 359 -27.65 17.00 -8.88
CA GLU A 359 -27.55 16.88 -10.34
C GLU A 359 -26.75 15.66 -10.78
N ARG A 360 -25.80 15.24 -9.96
CA ARG A 360 -24.93 14.10 -10.23
C ARG A 360 -24.71 13.28 -8.94
N ILE A 361 -24.58 11.97 -9.12
CA ILE A 361 -24.17 11.01 -8.09
C ILE A 361 -23.10 10.12 -8.70
N PHE A 362 -21.96 9.95 -8.05
CA PHE A 362 -20.80 9.20 -8.59
C PHE A 362 -20.40 9.67 -10.00
N ASP A 363 -20.43 10.98 -10.24
CA ASP A 363 -20.23 11.61 -11.56
C ASP A 363 -21.23 11.21 -12.65
N LEU A 364 -22.27 10.49 -12.32
CA LEU A 364 -23.35 10.11 -13.22
C LEU A 364 -24.56 11.08 -13.09
N PRO A 365 -25.28 11.33 -14.20
CA PRO A 365 -26.40 12.25 -14.20
C PRO A 365 -27.60 11.72 -13.39
N VAL A 366 -28.30 12.63 -12.72
CA VAL A 366 -29.60 12.35 -12.10
C VAL A 366 -30.65 13.10 -12.89
N ARG A 367 -31.66 12.39 -13.42
CA ARG A 367 -32.74 12.95 -14.28
C ARG A 367 -34.11 12.68 -13.69
N ALA A 368 -35.03 13.61 -13.86
CA ALA A 368 -36.43 13.33 -13.58
C ALA A 368 -37.04 12.44 -14.68
N ILE A 369 -37.74 11.39 -14.32
CA ILE A 369 -38.24 10.39 -15.27
C ILE A 369 -39.32 10.97 -16.21
N ASP A 370 -40.05 11.99 -15.79
CA ASP A 370 -41.03 12.69 -16.60
C ASP A 370 -40.42 13.48 -17.77
N THR A 371 -39.14 13.86 -17.65
CA THR A 371 -38.39 14.56 -18.70
C THR A 371 -37.76 13.65 -19.75
N VAL A 372 -38.00 12.34 -19.66
CA VAL A 372 -37.39 11.34 -20.56
C VAL A 372 -38.53 10.69 -21.40
N ASP A 373 -38.51 10.94 -22.71
CA ASP A 373 -39.49 10.40 -23.64
C ASP A 373 -39.05 9.05 -24.27
N SER A 374 -37.74 8.79 -24.34
CA SER A 374 -37.22 7.53 -24.84
C SER A 374 -35.90 7.17 -24.15
N LEU A 375 -35.59 5.88 -24.07
CA LEU A 375 -34.30 5.35 -23.70
C LEU A 375 -33.49 4.99 -24.95
N SER A 376 -32.18 5.02 -24.86
CA SER A 376 -31.30 4.49 -25.91
C SER A 376 -31.52 2.98 -26.07
N ASP A 377 -31.40 2.47 -27.32
CA ASP A 377 -31.54 1.05 -27.62
C ASP A 377 -30.63 0.17 -26.77
N GLY A 378 -31.18 -0.86 -26.18
CA GLY A 378 -30.47 -1.77 -25.28
C GLY A 378 -30.28 -1.21 -23.86
N SER A 379 -31.11 -0.25 -23.45
CA SER A 379 -31.16 0.23 -22.06
C SER A 379 -32.26 -0.44 -21.26
N ALA A 380 -32.05 -0.60 -19.94
CA ALA A 380 -33.09 -0.99 -18.99
C ALA A 380 -32.98 -0.18 -17.69
N ILE A 381 -34.02 -0.18 -16.91
CA ILE A 381 -34.13 0.54 -15.64
C ILE A 381 -34.27 -0.47 -14.50
N ILE A 382 -33.54 -0.25 -13.40
CA ILE A 382 -33.70 -1.03 -12.18
C ILE A 382 -34.33 -0.12 -11.12
N VAL A 383 -35.50 -0.49 -10.63
CA VAL A 383 -36.17 0.22 -9.56
C VAL A 383 -35.59 -0.17 -8.22
N ALA A 384 -34.78 0.72 -7.64
CA ALA A 384 -33.99 0.51 -6.42
C ALA A 384 -34.53 1.37 -5.27
N MET A 385 -35.68 1.00 -4.76
CA MET A 385 -36.39 1.68 -3.66
C MET A 385 -36.91 0.64 -2.68
N ALA A 386 -37.33 1.07 -1.50
CA ALA A 386 -38.01 0.17 -0.58
C ALA A 386 -39.27 -0.43 -1.26
N ALA A 387 -39.53 -1.71 -1.03
CA ALA A 387 -40.57 -2.47 -1.74
C ALA A 387 -41.95 -1.74 -1.77
N ILE A 388 -42.34 -1.15 -0.64
CA ILE A 388 -43.58 -0.38 -0.50
C ILE A 388 -43.66 0.88 -1.40
N LEU A 389 -42.53 1.36 -1.92
CA LEU A 389 -42.42 2.56 -2.75
C LEU A 389 -42.26 2.24 -4.24
N GLN A 390 -42.22 0.98 -4.65
CA GLN A 390 -41.89 0.59 -6.02
C GLN A 390 -43.08 0.64 -6.99
N ASP A 391 -44.30 0.59 -6.50
CA ASP A 391 -45.51 0.52 -7.37
C ASP A 391 -45.71 1.78 -8.22
N ALA A 392 -45.52 2.97 -7.64
CA ALA A 392 -45.66 4.22 -8.36
C ALA A 392 -44.61 4.39 -9.48
N PRO A 393 -43.32 4.20 -9.24
CA PRO A 393 -42.31 4.16 -10.30
C PRO A 393 -42.57 3.10 -11.37
N ALA A 394 -42.92 1.89 -10.99
CA ALA A 394 -43.28 0.83 -11.92
C ALA A 394 -44.46 1.20 -12.82
N GLY A 395 -45.47 1.87 -12.27
CA GLY A 395 -46.60 2.39 -13.03
C GLY A 395 -46.21 3.42 -14.09
N ILE A 396 -45.29 4.35 -13.72
CA ILE A 396 -44.74 5.35 -14.65
C ILE A 396 -43.97 4.68 -15.78
N LEU A 397 -43.12 3.70 -15.44
CA LEU A 397 -42.28 2.99 -16.42
C LEU A 397 -43.13 2.18 -17.42
N ARG A 398 -44.17 1.49 -16.95
CA ARG A 398 -45.16 0.80 -17.82
C ARG A 398 -45.86 1.76 -18.77
N GLN A 399 -46.31 2.91 -18.29
CA GLN A 399 -46.95 3.91 -19.14
C GLN A 399 -46.04 4.47 -20.23
N LYS A 400 -44.72 4.57 -19.93
CA LYS A 400 -43.72 5.02 -20.90
C LYS A 400 -43.19 3.91 -21.82
N GLY A 401 -43.58 2.66 -21.59
CA GLY A 401 -43.06 1.54 -22.38
C GLY A 401 -41.59 1.27 -22.18
N PHE A 402 -41.02 1.52 -21.00
CA PHE A 402 -39.61 1.29 -20.70
C PHE A 402 -39.39 -0.09 -20.07
N PRO A 403 -38.42 -0.88 -20.53
CA PRO A 403 -38.09 -2.12 -19.88
C PRO A 403 -37.45 -1.86 -18.50
N PHE A 404 -37.95 -2.57 -17.50
CA PHE A 404 -37.46 -2.38 -16.14
C PHE A 404 -37.43 -3.68 -15.32
N PHE A 405 -36.68 -3.64 -14.24
CA PHE A 405 -36.58 -4.66 -13.19
C PHE A 405 -36.90 -4.04 -11.85
N GLN A 406 -37.47 -4.82 -10.94
CA GLN A 406 -37.66 -4.41 -9.55
C GLN A 406 -36.69 -5.16 -8.64
N LEU A 407 -35.96 -4.44 -7.80
CA LEU A 407 -35.08 -5.02 -6.77
C LEU A 407 -35.90 -5.14 -5.46
N ILE A 408 -36.31 -6.35 -5.10
CA ILE A 408 -37.10 -6.64 -3.90
C ILE A 408 -36.33 -7.62 -3.02
N ASN A 409 -35.99 -7.23 -1.81
CA ASN A 409 -35.29 -8.05 -0.83
C ASN A 409 -34.05 -8.77 -1.43
N ASP A 410 -33.19 -8.00 -2.09
CA ASP A 410 -32.00 -8.51 -2.81
C ASP A 410 -32.30 -9.52 -3.94
N SER A 411 -33.52 -9.60 -4.41
CA SER A 411 -33.90 -10.36 -5.60
C SER A 411 -34.26 -9.44 -6.75
N LEU A 412 -33.85 -9.81 -7.96
CA LEU A 412 -34.19 -9.08 -9.18
C LEU A 412 -35.43 -9.71 -9.81
N ASN A 413 -36.52 -8.98 -9.89
CA ASN A 413 -37.74 -9.38 -10.54
C ASN A 413 -37.90 -8.63 -11.86
N GLY A 414 -38.21 -9.31 -12.92
CA GLY A 414 -38.34 -8.81 -14.29
C GLY A 414 -37.64 -9.71 -15.29
N PRO A 415 -37.49 -9.33 -16.57
CA PRO A 415 -37.86 -8.04 -17.13
C PRO A 415 -39.38 -7.86 -17.22
N TYR A 416 -39.86 -6.68 -16.81
CA TYR A 416 -41.20 -6.25 -17.11
C TYR A 416 -41.14 -5.51 -18.46
N GLU A 417 -41.54 -6.19 -19.52
CA GLU A 417 -41.68 -5.59 -20.83
C GLU A 417 -43.04 -4.95 -21.00
N PRO A 418 -43.19 -3.88 -21.83
CA PRO A 418 -44.44 -3.17 -22.02
C PRO A 418 -45.50 -4.02 -22.71
#